data_39e1663ecb8c847e8a6b5110a72db44b
#
_entry.id   39e1663ecb8c847e8a6b5110a72db44b
#
_cell.length_a   1.000
_cell.length_b   1.000
_cell.length_c   1.000
_cell.angle_alpha   90.00
_cell.angle_beta   90.00
_cell.angle_gamma   90.00
#
_symmetry.space_group_name_H-M   'P 1'
#
loop_
_entity.id
_entity.type
_entity.pdbx_description
1 polymer ?
#
loop_
_entity_poly.entity_id
_entity_poly.type
_entity_poly.pdbx_seq_one_letter_code
_entity_poly.pdbx_strand_id
1 'polypeptide(L)'
;MWQETNAEPVLFNRDNVKVSNDKNENLLIIVEGQYDCIALTQYGIENVTSIPNGTLALGWIENEWDFLEQFNEIYLVMDNDIAGQTAIKPLVNRLGIWRCKSVRLPYKDANECLVNNVSNEEIAHCFENAEEFTPDEIKSAGEYCKEVIDIFKNPEKYCGFDTGFPELTEILHGWRKSEVNIWSGQGHSGKSTILNQTILYSGSLGVKCCIASLELRPARYLKWAVEQTLGKNDPTEDEIIKCFEWIDSWLYVLDISNTVYGSKVFELFEFTARKYGTEIFVIDSLMKVRLKGNDENMSKIQFIDDLTTFAKKFNVVIHLVAHSRKQEDDRSKPDKSAVKGAVEITDMADNVLIMWRNEDGGRDDLEDDERYDALLIIKKNREFGNIGKIRLYFDPKSRRFSCYGQSNFFK
;
A
#
# COMPACT_ATOMS: atom_id res chain seq x y z
N MET A 1 -9.35 5.72 -27.97
CA MET A 1 -10.69 5.78 -27.33
C MET A 1 -10.90 7.20 -26.82
N TRP A 2 -12.02 7.84 -27.11
CA TRP A 2 -12.28 9.21 -26.68
C TRP A 2 -13.12 9.15 -25.39
N GLN A 3 -12.66 9.77 -24.34
CA GLN A 3 -13.38 9.87 -23.07
C GLN A 3 -13.51 11.35 -22.71
N GLU A 4 -14.66 11.78 -22.23
CA GLU A 4 -14.83 13.16 -21.74
C GLU A 4 -13.92 13.42 -20.55
N THR A 5 -13.41 14.62 -20.48
CA THR A 5 -12.58 15.08 -19.35
C THR A 5 -13.43 15.01 -18.07
N ASN A 6 -12.98 14.30 -17.05
CA ASN A 6 -13.68 14.04 -15.78
C ASN A 6 -14.82 12.99 -15.83
N ALA A 7 -14.96 12.19 -16.88
CA ALA A 7 -15.87 11.05 -16.84
C ALA A 7 -15.31 9.95 -15.91
N GLU A 8 -16.15 9.43 -15.02
CA GLU A 8 -15.77 8.28 -14.18
C GLU A 8 -15.57 7.03 -15.06
N PRO A 9 -14.44 6.34 -14.92
CA PRO A 9 -14.19 5.10 -15.64
C PRO A 9 -15.10 3.99 -15.10
N VAL A 10 -16.00 3.49 -15.94
CA VAL A 10 -16.94 2.40 -15.64
C VAL A 10 -16.85 1.29 -16.69
N LEU A 11 -17.21 0.08 -16.33
CA LEU A 11 -17.21 -1.06 -17.25
C LEU A 11 -18.19 -0.83 -18.41
N PHE A 12 -17.73 -1.10 -19.64
CA PHE A 12 -18.60 -1.10 -20.80
C PHE A 12 -19.58 -2.29 -20.75
N ASN A 13 -20.80 -2.11 -21.19
CA ASN A 13 -21.89 -3.13 -21.22
C ASN A 13 -22.36 -3.62 -19.83
N ARG A 14 -22.00 -2.95 -18.76
CA ARG A 14 -22.36 -3.31 -17.37
C ARG A 14 -23.87 -3.49 -17.18
N ASP A 15 -24.67 -2.57 -17.75
CA ASP A 15 -26.13 -2.54 -17.54
C ASP A 15 -26.87 -3.72 -18.17
N ASN A 16 -26.24 -4.46 -19.06
CA ASN A 16 -26.78 -5.67 -19.68
C ASN A 16 -26.39 -6.96 -18.95
N VAL A 17 -25.58 -6.87 -17.90
CA VAL A 17 -25.17 -8.03 -17.09
C VAL A 17 -26.31 -8.45 -16.17
N LYS A 18 -26.63 -9.74 -16.21
CA LYS A 18 -27.66 -10.34 -15.37
C LYS A 18 -27.06 -10.80 -14.04
N VAL A 19 -27.66 -10.37 -12.94
CA VAL A 19 -27.25 -10.77 -11.59
C VAL A 19 -28.37 -11.57 -10.95
N SER A 20 -28.09 -12.81 -10.54
CA SER A 20 -29.02 -13.67 -9.79
C SER A 20 -29.01 -13.29 -8.31
N ASN A 21 -30.12 -13.57 -7.61
CA ASN A 21 -30.21 -13.47 -6.16
C ASN A 21 -29.34 -14.52 -5.44
N ASP A 22 -29.05 -15.65 -6.11
CA ASP A 22 -28.07 -16.63 -5.63
C ASP A 22 -26.68 -16.21 -6.14
N LYS A 23 -25.86 -15.74 -5.22
CA LYS A 23 -24.48 -15.32 -5.55
C LYS A 23 -23.64 -16.44 -6.18
N ASN A 24 -23.93 -17.71 -5.87
CA ASN A 24 -23.16 -18.84 -6.39
C ASN A 24 -23.36 -19.06 -7.89
N GLU A 25 -24.40 -18.48 -8.47
CA GLU A 25 -24.70 -18.56 -9.90
C GLU A 25 -24.16 -17.35 -10.69
N ASN A 26 -23.60 -16.34 -10.02
CA ASN A 26 -23.17 -15.10 -10.65
C ASN A 26 -21.75 -15.23 -11.23
N LEU A 27 -21.69 -15.21 -12.53
CA LEU A 27 -20.47 -15.24 -13.33
C LEU A 27 -20.36 -13.94 -14.12
N LEU A 28 -19.16 -13.37 -14.18
CA LEU A 28 -18.82 -12.19 -14.98
C LEU A 28 -17.65 -12.49 -15.91
N ILE A 29 -17.71 -12.00 -17.12
CA ILE A 29 -16.61 -12.07 -18.09
C ILE A 29 -16.10 -10.65 -18.32
N ILE A 30 -14.80 -10.46 -18.15
CA ILE A 30 -14.13 -9.18 -18.36
C ILE A 30 -13.13 -9.35 -19.49
N VAL A 31 -13.28 -8.55 -20.54
CA VAL A 31 -12.39 -8.50 -21.70
C VAL A 31 -11.64 -7.17 -21.73
N GLU A 32 -10.60 -7.07 -22.55
CA GLU A 32 -9.80 -5.84 -22.65
C GLU A 32 -10.52 -4.74 -23.45
N GLY A 33 -11.10 -5.07 -24.59
CA GLY A 33 -11.68 -4.13 -25.53
C GLY A 33 -13.19 -4.19 -25.66
N GLN A 34 -13.82 -3.07 -26.03
CA GLN A 34 -15.26 -3.01 -26.29
C GLN A 34 -15.67 -3.90 -27.47
N TYR A 35 -14.82 -4.01 -28.50
CA TYR A 35 -15.07 -4.87 -29.66
C TYR A 35 -15.03 -6.35 -29.26
N ASP A 36 -14.18 -6.73 -28.33
CA ASP A 36 -14.12 -8.09 -27.78
C ASP A 36 -15.38 -8.45 -27.01
N CYS A 37 -15.89 -7.48 -26.23
CA CYS A 37 -17.17 -7.61 -25.54
C CYS A 37 -18.32 -7.87 -26.54
N ILE A 38 -18.38 -7.09 -27.62
CA ILE A 38 -19.38 -7.28 -28.68
C ILE A 38 -19.19 -8.61 -29.39
N ALA A 39 -17.95 -9.00 -29.70
CA ALA A 39 -17.63 -10.26 -30.37
C ALA A 39 -18.06 -11.48 -29.54
N LEU A 40 -17.74 -11.53 -28.23
CA LEU A 40 -18.22 -12.62 -27.37
C LEU A 40 -19.75 -12.65 -27.23
N THR A 41 -20.39 -11.48 -27.19
CA THR A 41 -21.86 -11.40 -27.19
C THR A 41 -22.45 -11.97 -28.47
N GLN A 42 -21.82 -11.79 -29.64
CA GLN A 42 -22.24 -12.40 -30.90
C GLN A 42 -22.07 -13.92 -30.90
N TYR A 43 -21.11 -14.46 -30.16
CA TYR A 43 -20.99 -15.91 -29.90
C TYR A 43 -22.08 -16.45 -28.97
N GLY A 44 -22.99 -15.60 -28.45
CA GLY A 44 -24.04 -15.98 -27.53
C GLY A 44 -23.62 -16.05 -26.07
N ILE A 45 -22.44 -15.53 -25.74
CA ILE A 45 -21.90 -15.49 -24.35
C ILE A 45 -22.54 -14.31 -23.63
N GLU A 46 -23.19 -14.60 -22.49
CA GLU A 46 -23.83 -13.59 -21.64
C GLU A 46 -22.83 -13.05 -20.58
N ASN A 47 -23.20 -11.97 -19.90
CA ASN A 47 -22.47 -11.35 -18.80
C ASN A 47 -21.02 -10.91 -19.14
N VAL A 48 -20.85 -10.39 -20.36
CA VAL A 48 -19.56 -9.89 -20.85
C VAL A 48 -19.49 -8.37 -20.66
N THR A 49 -18.38 -7.92 -20.08
CA THR A 49 -18.03 -6.50 -19.93
C THR A 49 -16.62 -6.24 -20.44
N SER A 50 -16.27 -5.00 -20.75
CA SER A 50 -14.88 -4.64 -21.02
C SER A 50 -14.39 -3.54 -20.11
N ILE A 51 -13.06 -3.55 -19.86
CA ILE A 51 -12.42 -2.50 -19.08
C ILE A 51 -12.47 -1.14 -19.82
N PRO A 52 -12.63 0.00 -19.08
CA PRO A 52 -12.84 1.30 -19.74
C PRO A 52 -11.57 1.92 -20.35
N ASN A 53 -10.41 1.69 -19.74
CA ASN A 53 -9.18 2.45 -20.02
C ASN A 53 -7.96 1.54 -20.00
N GLY A 54 -7.67 0.76 -21.02
CA GLY A 54 -6.46 -0.06 -21.10
C GLY A 54 -6.11 -0.83 -19.82
N THR A 55 -5.36 -1.89 -19.96
CA THR A 55 -5.14 -2.91 -18.91
C THR A 55 -4.40 -2.45 -17.65
N LEU A 56 -3.64 -1.37 -17.72
CA LEU A 56 -2.84 -0.86 -16.58
C LEU A 56 -3.59 0.13 -15.69
N ALA A 57 -4.71 0.71 -16.15
CA ALA A 57 -5.45 1.70 -15.40
C ALA A 57 -6.55 1.04 -14.56
N LEU A 58 -6.25 0.63 -13.33
CA LEU A 58 -7.15 -0.13 -12.45
C LEU A 58 -8.09 0.76 -11.59
N GLY A 59 -8.13 2.07 -11.79
CA GLY A 59 -8.98 2.99 -11.02
C GLY A 59 -10.49 2.72 -11.15
N TRP A 60 -10.92 2.15 -12.27
CA TRP A 60 -12.31 1.76 -12.49
C TRP A 60 -12.85 0.73 -11.49
N ILE A 61 -11.98 -0.10 -10.89
CA ILE A 61 -12.38 -1.09 -9.89
C ILE A 61 -13.00 -0.42 -8.66
N GLU A 62 -12.55 0.77 -8.29
CA GLU A 62 -13.09 1.53 -7.17
C GLU A 62 -14.55 1.94 -7.43
N ASN A 63 -14.83 2.42 -8.65
CA ASN A 63 -16.18 2.83 -9.05
C ASN A 63 -17.13 1.63 -9.22
N GLU A 64 -16.60 0.47 -9.61
CA GLU A 64 -17.39 -0.74 -9.87
C GLU A 64 -17.38 -1.75 -8.71
N TRP A 65 -16.84 -1.35 -7.53
CA TRP A 65 -16.63 -2.29 -6.44
C TRP A 65 -17.89 -3.06 -6.02
N ASP A 66 -19.00 -2.35 -5.78
CA ASP A 66 -20.24 -2.98 -5.32
C ASP A 66 -20.90 -3.86 -6.40
N PHE A 67 -20.64 -3.57 -7.67
CA PHE A 67 -21.05 -4.40 -8.79
C PHE A 67 -20.20 -5.67 -8.86
N LEU A 68 -18.87 -5.55 -8.79
CA LEU A 68 -17.94 -6.66 -8.86
C LEU A 68 -18.09 -7.65 -7.69
N GLU A 69 -18.46 -7.18 -6.51
CA GLU A 69 -18.68 -8.02 -5.32
C GLU A 69 -19.95 -8.89 -5.39
N GLN A 70 -20.75 -8.76 -6.45
CA GLN A 70 -21.91 -9.63 -6.70
C GLN A 70 -21.53 -10.94 -7.40
N PHE A 71 -20.31 -11.05 -7.93
CA PHE A 71 -19.86 -12.20 -8.73
C PHE A 71 -18.90 -13.08 -7.94
N ASN A 72 -19.18 -14.37 -7.92
CA ASN A 72 -18.32 -15.39 -7.32
C ASN A 72 -17.28 -15.94 -8.29
N GLU A 73 -17.54 -15.81 -9.59
CA GLU A 73 -16.65 -16.28 -10.64
C GLU A 73 -16.43 -15.18 -11.69
N ILE A 74 -15.19 -14.92 -12.01
CA ILE A 74 -14.79 -13.88 -12.98
C ILE A 74 -13.82 -14.48 -13.99
N TYR A 75 -14.25 -14.53 -15.24
CA TYR A 75 -13.40 -14.95 -16.35
C TYR A 75 -12.70 -13.73 -16.96
N LEU A 76 -11.38 -13.80 -17.04
CA LEU A 76 -10.54 -12.77 -17.63
C LEU A 76 -10.11 -13.23 -19.03
N VAL A 77 -10.55 -12.51 -20.04
CA VAL A 77 -10.24 -12.77 -21.45
C VAL A 77 -9.42 -11.58 -21.96
N MET A 78 -8.15 -11.56 -21.61
CA MET A 78 -7.22 -10.49 -21.99
C MET A 78 -6.50 -10.85 -23.30
N ASP A 79 -6.00 -9.84 -24.00
CA ASP A 79 -5.25 -10.04 -25.25
C ASP A 79 -4.07 -11.02 -25.07
N ASN A 80 -3.86 -11.89 -26.06
CA ASN A 80 -2.74 -12.83 -26.07
C ASN A 80 -1.40 -12.16 -26.44
N ASP A 81 -1.19 -10.91 -26.02
CA ASP A 81 0.06 -10.19 -26.17
C ASP A 81 0.76 -9.95 -24.83
N ILE A 82 1.99 -9.41 -24.88
CA ILE A 82 2.79 -9.17 -23.67
C ILE A 82 2.10 -8.19 -22.72
N ALA A 83 1.39 -7.20 -23.22
CA ALA A 83 0.71 -6.18 -22.43
C ALA A 83 -0.49 -6.77 -21.68
N GLY A 84 -1.38 -7.49 -22.38
CA GLY A 84 -2.53 -8.17 -21.80
C GLY A 84 -2.12 -9.19 -20.73
N GLN A 85 -1.11 -10.00 -21.00
CA GLN A 85 -0.60 -10.99 -20.04
C GLN A 85 0.04 -10.34 -18.80
N THR A 86 0.72 -9.21 -18.97
CA THR A 86 1.34 -8.47 -17.85
C THR A 86 0.28 -7.83 -16.93
N ALA A 87 -0.86 -7.45 -17.50
CA ALA A 87 -1.94 -6.78 -16.76
C ALA A 87 -2.81 -7.74 -15.94
N ILE A 88 -2.82 -9.04 -16.26
CA ILE A 88 -3.66 -10.03 -15.56
C ILE A 88 -3.34 -10.07 -14.07
N LYS A 89 -2.07 -10.14 -13.70
CA LYS A 89 -1.67 -10.33 -12.28
C LYS A 89 -2.11 -9.20 -11.35
N PRO A 90 -1.89 -7.91 -11.68
CA PRO A 90 -2.43 -6.80 -10.89
C PRO A 90 -3.97 -6.80 -10.82
N LEU A 91 -4.64 -7.15 -11.91
CA LEU A 91 -6.09 -7.22 -11.98
C LEU A 91 -6.64 -8.32 -11.05
N VAL A 92 -6.10 -9.53 -11.15
CA VAL A 92 -6.46 -10.69 -10.30
C VAL A 92 -6.24 -10.40 -8.81
N ASN A 93 -5.14 -9.73 -8.46
CA ASN A 93 -4.86 -9.36 -7.06
C ASN A 93 -5.93 -8.42 -6.49
N ARG A 94 -6.47 -7.52 -7.29
CA ARG A 94 -7.54 -6.62 -6.86
C ARG A 94 -8.91 -7.29 -6.88
N LEU A 95 -9.22 -8.09 -7.88
CA LEU A 95 -10.51 -8.79 -8.01
C LEU A 95 -10.64 -9.98 -7.05
N GLY A 96 -9.54 -10.64 -6.73
CA GLY A 96 -9.48 -11.82 -5.87
C GLY A 96 -9.14 -13.09 -6.65
N ILE A 97 -7.97 -13.66 -6.36
CA ILE A 97 -7.40 -14.82 -7.07
C ILE A 97 -8.34 -16.04 -7.08
N TRP A 98 -9.09 -16.24 -5.98
CA TRP A 98 -9.98 -17.42 -5.81
C TRP A 98 -11.20 -17.43 -6.71
N ARG A 99 -11.58 -16.29 -7.29
CA ARG A 99 -12.77 -16.16 -8.15
C ARG A 99 -12.41 -15.84 -9.60
N CYS A 100 -11.13 -15.63 -9.90
CA CYS A 100 -10.69 -15.31 -11.26
C CYS A 100 -10.20 -16.55 -11.99
N LYS A 101 -10.54 -16.67 -13.28
CA LYS A 101 -10.01 -17.68 -14.21
C LYS A 101 -9.54 -16.99 -15.48
N SER A 102 -8.45 -17.46 -16.08
CA SER A 102 -7.92 -16.96 -17.35
C SER A 102 -8.43 -17.80 -18.51
N VAL A 103 -9.01 -17.15 -19.49
CA VAL A 103 -9.42 -17.80 -20.73
C VAL A 103 -8.45 -17.41 -21.83
N ARG A 104 -7.87 -18.40 -22.52
CA ARG A 104 -7.02 -18.20 -23.67
C ARG A 104 -7.79 -18.50 -24.96
N LEU A 105 -7.91 -17.49 -25.80
CA LEU A 105 -8.52 -17.62 -27.11
C LEU A 105 -7.51 -18.09 -28.17
N PRO A 106 -7.97 -18.71 -29.30
CA PRO A 106 -7.08 -19.23 -30.35
C PRO A 106 -6.36 -18.12 -31.15
N TYR A 107 -6.93 -16.88 -31.14
CA TYR A 107 -6.32 -15.69 -31.76
C TYR A 107 -5.95 -14.67 -30.70
N LYS A 108 -5.47 -13.51 -31.15
CA LYS A 108 -5.02 -12.44 -30.25
C LYS A 108 -6.11 -11.99 -29.27
N ASP A 109 -7.31 -11.79 -29.78
CA ASP A 109 -8.46 -11.29 -29.05
C ASP A 109 -9.77 -11.91 -29.59
N ALA A 110 -10.91 -11.61 -28.96
CA ALA A 110 -12.20 -12.16 -29.33
C ALA A 110 -12.72 -11.64 -30.68
N ASN A 111 -12.38 -10.40 -31.03
CA ASN A 111 -12.75 -9.82 -32.31
C ASN A 111 -12.00 -10.51 -33.46
N GLU A 112 -10.72 -10.82 -33.30
CA GLU A 112 -9.97 -11.61 -34.29
C GLU A 112 -10.52 -13.03 -34.42
N CYS A 113 -10.98 -13.66 -33.35
CA CYS A 113 -11.68 -14.96 -33.42
C CYS A 113 -12.93 -14.89 -34.31
N LEU A 114 -13.75 -13.84 -34.14
CA LEU A 114 -14.96 -13.64 -34.93
C LEU A 114 -14.64 -13.41 -36.41
N VAL A 115 -13.63 -12.57 -36.71
CA VAL A 115 -13.18 -12.28 -38.11
C VAL A 115 -12.66 -13.53 -38.79
N ASN A 116 -11.98 -14.42 -38.06
CA ASN A 116 -11.44 -15.68 -38.58
C ASN A 116 -12.46 -16.84 -38.54
N ASN A 117 -13.74 -16.56 -38.24
CA ASN A 117 -14.82 -17.54 -38.21
C ASN A 117 -14.55 -18.75 -37.29
N VAL A 118 -13.97 -18.52 -36.13
CA VAL A 118 -13.82 -19.54 -35.07
C VAL A 118 -15.25 -20.02 -34.68
N SER A 119 -15.44 -21.30 -34.47
CA SER A 119 -16.77 -21.85 -34.16
C SER A 119 -17.19 -21.55 -32.72
N ASN A 120 -18.51 -21.55 -32.48
CA ASN A 120 -19.06 -21.39 -31.11
C ASN A 120 -18.56 -22.48 -30.16
N GLU A 121 -18.44 -23.72 -30.70
CA GLU A 121 -17.93 -24.88 -29.95
C GLU A 121 -16.49 -24.68 -29.51
N GLU A 122 -15.63 -24.10 -30.37
CA GLU A 122 -14.23 -23.84 -30.07
C GLU A 122 -14.09 -22.73 -29.03
N ILE A 123 -14.90 -21.67 -29.12
CA ILE A 123 -14.94 -20.63 -28.10
C ILE A 123 -15.44 -21.19 -26.76
N ALA A 124 -16.54 -21.98 -26.75
CA ALA A 124 -17.04 -22.63 -25.53
C ALA A 124 -15.97 -23.51 -24.88
N HIS A 125 -15.21 -24.26 -25.67
CA HIS A 125 -14.13 -25.10 -25.20
C HIS A 125 -13.00 -24.30 -24.55
N CYS A 126 -12.73 -23.04 -24.96
CA CYS A 126 -11.78 -22.16 -24.30
C CYS A 126 -12.22 -21.80 -22.86
N PHE A 127 -13.51 -21.57 -22.64
CA PHE A 127 -14.06 -21.30 -21.32
C PHE A 127 -14.09 -22.55 -20.43
N GLU A 128 -14.40 -23.73 -20.97
CA GLU A 128 -14.34 -25.00 -20.24
C GLU A 128 -12.91 -25.32 -19.76
N ASN A 129 -11.90 -24.90 -20.51
CA ASN A 129 -10.48 -25.06 -20.17
C ASN A 129 -9.84 -23.81 -19.55
N ALA A 130 -10.64 -22.92 -18.99
CA ALA A 130 -10.11 -21.73 -18.31
C ALA A 130 -9.17 -22.12 -17.17
N GLU A 131 -7.99 -21.53 -17.17
CA GLU A 131 -6.94 -21.79 -16.18
C GLU A 131 -7.25 -21.05 -14.86
N GLU A 132 -7.30 -21.78 -13.75
CA GLU A 132 -7.35 -21.19 -12.43
C GLU A 132 -5.99 -20.55 -12.10
N PHE A 133 -6.04 -19.39 -11.42
CA PHE A 133 -4.81 -18.78 -10.91
C PHE A 133 -4.36 -19.55 -9.67
N THR A 134 -3.46 -20.49 -9.87
CA THR A 134 -2.74 -21.11 -8.74
C THR A 134 -1.66 -20.16 -8.25
N PRO A 135 -1.46 -20.03 -6.93
CA PRO A 135 -0.28 -19.33 -6.42
C PRO A 135 0.98 -20.00 -6.98
N ASP A 136 1.79 -19.24 -7.71
CA ASP A 136 3.06 -19.71 -8.25
C ASP A 136 4.08 -19.89 -7.12
N GLU A 137 3.86 -20.87 -6.25
CA GLU A 137 4.67 -21.05 -5.03
C GLU A 137 6.05 -21.64 -5.32
N ILE A 138 6.22 -22.34 -6.43
CA ILE A 138 7.50 -22.97 -6.79
C ILE A 138 7.82 -22.67 -8.27
N LYS A 139 8.88 -21.89 -8.48
CA LYS A 139 9.43 -21.58 -9.80
C LYS A 139 10.86 -22.07 -9.89
N SER A 140 11.27 -22.49 -11.09
CA SER A 140 12.68 -22.74 -11.34
C SER A 140 13.49 -21.44 -11.25
N ALA A 141 14.74 -21.50 -10.82
CA ALA A 141 15.63 -20.33 -10.78
C ALA A 141 15.74 -19.63 -12.14
N GLY A 142 15.66 -20.39 -13.24
CA GLY A 142 15.71 -19.86 -14.60
C GLY A 142 14.54 -18.92 -14.96
N GLU A 143 13.37 -19.09 -14.34
CA GLU A 143 12.21 -18.24 -14.59
C GLU A 143 12.42 -16.81 -14.07
N TYR A 144 13.25 -16.63 -13.03
CA TYR A 144 13.64 -15.32 -12.48
C TYR A 144 14.74 -14.60 -13.25
N CYS A 145 15.37 -15.25 -14.24
CA CYS A 145 16.53 -14.69 -14.93
C CYS A 145 16.27 -13.30 -15.52
N LYS A 146 15.11 -13.10 -16.16
CA LYS A 146 14.75 -11.80 -16.77
C LYS A 146 14.56 -10.72 -15.70
N GLU A 147 13.91 -11.05 -14.58
CA GLU A 147 13.70 -10.14 -13.46
C GLU A 147 15.03 -9.73 -12.82
N VAL A 148 15.91 -10.69 -12.58
CA VAL A 148 17.25 -10.42 -12.04
C VAL A 148 18.06 -9.51 -12.99
N ILE A 149 18.00 -9.74 -14.30
CA ILE A 149 18.64 -8.86 -15.28
C ILE A 149 18.05 -7.44 -15.21
N ASP A 150 16.72 -7.29 -15.05
CA ASP A 150 16.09 -5.97 -14.96
C ASP A 150 16.51 -5.23 -13.66
N ILE A 151 16.62 -5.94 -12.54
CA ILE A 151 17.15 -5.38 -11.27
C ILE A 151 18.55 -4.79 -11.46
N PHE A 152 19.44 -5.51 -12.16
CA PHE A 152 20.79 -5.02 -12.41
C PHE A 152 20.87 -3.88 -13.42
N LYS A 153 19.98 -3.85 -14.40
CA LYS A 153 20.00 -2.83 -15.47
C LYS A 153 19.24 -1.55 -15.10
N ASN A 154 18.23 -1.64 -14.27
CA ASN A 154 17.32 -0.55 -13.91
C ASN A 154 17.09 -0.48 -12.41
N PRO A 155 18.15 -0.32 -11.58
CA PRO A 155 18.02 -0.35 -10.13
C PRO A 155 17.06 0.70 -9.58
N GLU A 156 16.88 1.82 -10.28
CA GLU A 156 15.95 2.89 -9.93
C GLU A 156 14.49 2.45 -9.89
N LYS A 157 14.09 1.46 -10.69
CA LYS A 157 12.72 0.92 -10.66
C LYS A 157 12.41 0.13 -9.38
N TYR A 158 13.45 -0.32 -8.69
CA TYR A 158 13.37 -1.13 -7.48
C TYR A 158 13.60 -0.30 -6.22
N CYS A 159 13.82 1.02 -6.37
CA CYS A 159 13.74 1.97 -5.28
C CYS A 159 12.29 2.12 -4.81
N GLY A 160 12.12 2.38 -3.52
CA GLY A 160 10.83 2.68 -2.91
C GLY A 160 10.37 4.11 -3.16
N PHE A 161 9.22 4.46 -2.59
CA PHE A 161 8.75 5.84 -2.55
C PHE A 161 9.72 6.71 -1.76
N ASP A 162 10.00 7.90 -2.25
CA ASP A 162 10.81 8.87 -1.51
C ASP A 162 10.22 9.12 -0.12
N THR A 163 11.07 9.13 0.90
CA THR A 163 10.64 9.27 2.30
C THR A 163 10.32 10.72 2.69
N GLY A 164 10.70 11.69 1.86
CA GLY A 164 10.67 13.11 2.16
C GLY A 164 11.87 13.60 2.99
N PHE A 165 12.72 12.71 3.43
CA PHE A 165 13.98 12.99 4.11
C PHE A 165 15.13 12.44 3.26
N PRO A 166 15.93 13.28 2.58
CA PRO A 166 16.95 12.83 1.63
C PRO A 166 17.90 11.78 2.19
N GLU A 167 18.44 12.01 3.40
CA GLU A 167 19.35 11.08 4.06
C GLU A 167 18.66 9.72 4.35
N LEU A 168 17.37 9.75 4.74
CA LEU A 168 16.61 8.53 4.99
C LEU A 168 16.32 7.78 3.69
N THR A 169 15.99 8.52 2.63
CA THR A 169 15.78 7.95 1.29
C THR A 169 17.07 7.30 0.77
N GLU A 170 18.23 7.92 0.97
CA GLU A 170 19.53 7.37 0.58
C GLU A 170 19.85 6.07 1.35
N ILE A 171 19.66 6.04 2.67
CA ILE A 171 19.95 4.87 3.51
C ILE A 171 19.02 3.70 3.19
N LEU A 172 17.70 3.95 3.04
CA LEU A 172 16.68 2.92 2.83
C LEU A 172 16.42 2.59 1.35
N HIS A 173 16.91 3.43 0.42
CA HIS A 173 16.48 3.46 -0.96
C HIS A 173 14.95 3.67 -1.12
N GLY A 174 14.38 4.50 -0.23
CA GLY A 174 12.95 4.81 -0.16
C GLY A 174 12.10 3.79 0.61
N TRP A 175 10.79 4.03 0.70
CA TRP A 175 9.81 3.09 1.25
C TRP A 175 9.48 2.03 0.21
N ARG A 176 10.08 0.84 0.33
CA ARG A 176 9.95 -0.21 -0.68
C ARG A 176 8.73 -1.08 -0.41
N LYS A 177 8.04 -1.42 -1.48
CA LYS A 177 6.90 -2.35 -1.43
C LYS A 177 7.33 -3.72 -0.92
N SER A 178 6.39 -4.44 -0.35
CA SER A 178 6.59 -5.75 0.28
C SER A 178 7.44 -5.74 1.56
N GLU A 179 7.67 -4.55 2.15
CA GLU A 179 8.46 -4.39 3.37
C GLU A 179 7.63 -3.88 4.55
N VAL A 180 8.04 -4.35 5.74
CA VAL A 180 7.53 -3.90 7.04
C VAL A 180 8.58 -3.04 7.73
N ASN A 181 8.22 -1.77 8.00
CA ASN A 181 9.03 -0.77 8.67
C ASN A 181 8.56 -0.59 10.11
N ILE A 182 9.38 -0.93 11.09
CA ILE A 182 9.07 -0.75 12.50
C ILE A 182 9.65 0.56 13.01
N TRP A 183 8.78 1.39 13.59
CA TRP A 183 9.12 2.63 14.27
C TRP A 183 9.09 2.42 15.77
N SER A 184 10.25 2.49 16.42
CA SER A 184 10.40 2.29 17.85
C SER A 184 10.93 3.54 18.54
N GLY A 185 10.94 3.55 19.86
CA GLY A 185 11.41 4.64 20.70
C GLY A 185 10.48 4.93 21.86
N GLN A 186 10.93 5.76 22.80
CA GLN A 186 10.19 6.13 24.00
C GLN A 186 8.88 6.87 23.68
N GLY A 187 7.98 6.93 24.64
CA GLY A 187 6.80 7.81 24.58
C GLY A 187 7.24 9.26 24.31
N HIS A 188 6.45 9.98 23.51
CA HIS A 188 6.71 11.40 23.18
C HIS A 188 8.01 11.71 22.43
N SER A 189 8.71 10.71 21.89
CA SER A 189 9.93 10.93 21.10
C SER A 189 9.69 11.50 19.69
N GLY A 190 8.44 11.66 19.26
CA GLY A 190 8.07 12.22 17.94
C GLY A 190 7.84 11.19 16.84
N LYS A 191 7.73 9.88 17.15
CA LYS A 191 7.48 8.81 16.16
C LYS A 191 6.29 9.09 15.24
N SER A 192 5.10 9.29 15.83
CA SER A 192 3.88 9.57 15.06
C SER A 192 3.98 10.87 14.27
N THR A 193 4.72 11.84 14.77
CA THR A 193 4.92 13.14 14.09
C THR A 193 5.75 13.01 12.81
N ILE A 194 6.91 12.36 12.89
CA ILE A 194 7.76 12.14 11.71
C ILE A 194 7.11 11.16 10.73
N LEU A 195 6.48 10.10 11.24
CA LEU A 195 5.79 9.14 10.41
C LEU A 195 4.65 9.81 9.63
N ASN A 196 3.81 10.62 10.29
CA ASN A 196 2.77 11.37 9.61
C ASN A 196 3.35 12.28 8.51
N GLN A 197 4.47 12.92 8.77
CA GLN A 197 5.15 13.79 7.80
C GLN A 197 5.60 13.00 6.57
N THR A 198 6.17 11.80 6.72
CA THR A 198 6.55 10.93 5.59
C THR A 198 5.33 10.45 4.81
N ILE A 199 4.21 10.17 5.47
CA ILE A 199 2.96 9.78 4.82
C ILE A 199 2.37 10.93 4.01
N LEU A 200 2.35 12.14 4.56
CA LEU A 200 1.93 13.34 3.83
C LEU A 200 2.80 13.58 2.58
N TYR A 201 4.10 13.36 2.70
CA TYR A 201 5.01 13.45 1.56
C TYR A 201 4.69 12.38 0.50
N SER A 202 4.45 11.14 0.90
CA SER A 202 4.02 10.08 -0.02
C SER A 202 2.71 10.44 -0.73
N GLY A 203 1.74 11.05 -0.02
CA GLY A 203 0.51 11.59 -0.60
C GLY A 203 0.77 12.68 -1.66
N SER A 204 1.80 13.53 -1.46
CA SER A 204 2.18 14.54 -2.46
C SER A 204 2.77 13.93 -3.74
N LEU A 205 3.24 12.69 -3.68
CA LEU A 205 3.68 11.89 -4.83
C LEU A 205 2.52 11.10 -5.47
N GLY A 206 1.29 11.27 -4.98
CA GLY A 206 0.10 10.57 -5.49
C GLY A 206 -0.08 9.15 -4.94
N VAL A 207 0.69 8.77 -3.89
CA VAL A 207 0.60 7.44 -3.28
C VAL A 207 -0.60 7.38 -2.34
N LYS A 208 -1.47 6.40 -2.52
CA LYS A 208 -2.63 6.19 -1.63
C LYS A 208 -2.21 5.52 -0.33
N CYS A 209 -2.62 6.10 0.79
CA CYS A 209 -2.23 5.67 2.13
C CYS A 209 -3.46 5.33 2.99
N CYS A 210 -3.36 4.34 3.87
CA CYS A 210 -4.37 3.99 4.86
C CYS A 210 -3.77 3.96 6.25
N ILE A 211 -4.41 4.64 7.22
CA ILE A 211 -3.88 4.81 8.56
C ILE A 211 -4.87 4.29 9.61
N ALA A 212 -4.40 3.35 10.41
CA ALA A 212 -5.00 2.94 11.67
C ALA A 212 -4.37 3.74 12.82
N SER A 213 -4.84 4.97 13.06
CA SER A 213 -4.44 5.79 14.21
C SER A 213 -5.22 5.34 15.45
N LEU A 214 -4.67 4.38 16.18
CA LEU A 214 -5.34 3.75 17.31
C LEU A 214 -5.13 4.50 18.65
N GLU A 215 -4.16 5.41 18.70
CA GLU A 215 -3.91 6.25 19.89
C GLU A 215 -4.63 7.60 19.83
N LEU A 216 -4.73 8.16 18.63
CA LEU A 216 -5.40 9.44 18.40
C LEU A 216 -6.74 9.23 17.70
N ARG A 217 -7.74 10.01 18.11
CA ARG A 217 -8.99 10.07 17.33
C ARG A 217 -8.73 10.64 15.94
N PRO A 218 -9.44 10.18 14.89
CA PRO A 218 -9.23 10.63 13.52
C PRO A 218 -9.14 12.15 13.36
N ALA A 219 -10.05 12.90 13.95
CA ALA A 219 -10.03 14.36 13.88
C ALA A 219 -8.77 15.00 14.49
N ARG A 220 -8.19 14.40 15.55
CA ARG A 220 -6.92 14.87 16.13
C ARG A 220 -5.73 14.55 15.25
N TYR A 221 -5.70 13.37 14.69
CA TYR A 221 -4.69 12.96 13.70
C TYR A 221 -4.73 13.89 12.48
N LEU A 222 -5.91 14.10 11.91
CA LEU A 222 -6.10 14.97 10.75
C LEU A 222 -5.77 16.45 11.04
N LYS A 223 -6.02 16.93 12.28
CA LYS A 223 -5.54 18.26 12.68
C LYS A 223 -4.00 18.37 12.56
N TRP A 224 -3.25 17.35 13.01
CA TRP A 224 -1.80 17.34 12.84
C TRP A 224 -1.39 17.28 11.36
N ALA A 225 -2.10 16.50 10.56
CA ALA A 225 -1.88 16.44 9.12
C ALA A 225 -2.05 17.82 8.46
N VAL A 226 -3.10 18.57 8.83
CA VAL A 226 -3.33 19.95 8.35
C VAL A 226 -2.20 20.89 8.79
N GLU A 227 -1.81 20.88 10.08
CA GLU A 227 -0.71 21.70 10.61
C GLU A 227 0.60 21.41 9.85
N GLN A 228 0.90 20.15 9.60
CA GLN A 228 2.09 19.73 8.85
C GLN A 228 1.99 20.06 7.36
N THR A 229 0.83 19.93 6.74
CA THR A 229 0.65 20.26 5.32
C THR A 229 0.79 21.75 5.07
N LEU A 230 0.15 22.59 5.91
CA LEU A 230 0.16 24.04 5.77
C LEU A 230 1.39 24.73 6.38
N GLY A 231 2.14 24.01 7.22
CA GLY A 231 3.34 24.56 7.89
C GLY A 231 3.01 25.61 8.96
N LYS A 232 1.80 25.59 9.54
CA LYS A 232 1.35 26.53 10.57
C LYS A 232 0.30 25.93 11.50
N ASN A 233 0.14 26.48 12.69
CA ASN A 233 -0.77 26.00 13.73
C ASN A 233 -2.09 26.80 13.84
N ASP A 234 -2.25 27.84 13.03
CA ASP A 234 -3.39 28.76 12.98
C ASP A 234 -3.98 28.94 11.58
N PRO A 235 -4.35 27.83 10.89
CA PRO A 235 -4.90 27.93 9.53
C PRO A 235 -6.31 28.52 9.55
N THR A 236 -6.66 29.25 8.48
CA THR A 236 -8.03 29.72 8.24
C THR A 236 -8.93 28.55 7.82
N GLU A 237 -10.25 28.74 7.91
CA GLU A 237 -11.22 27.74 7.48
C GLU A 237 -11.07 27.38 6.01
N ASP A 238 -10.88 28.34 5.13
CA ASP A 238 -10.65 28.12 3.68
C ASP A 238 -9.40 27.29 3.40
N GLU A 239 -8.32 27.52 4.16
CA GLU A 239 -7.09 26.74 4.02
C GLU A 239 -7.28 25.30 4.50
N ILE A 240 -8.05 25.10 5.58
CA ILE A 240 -8.39 23.78 6.06
C ILE A 240 -9.21 23.03 5.00
N ILE A 241 -10.23 23.65 4.43
CA ILE A 241 -11.07 23.05 3.38
C ILE A 241 -10.23 22.62 2.19
N LYS A 242 -9.38 23.49 1.65
CA LYS A 242 -8.48 23.17 0.53
C LYS A 242 -7.50 22.05 0.86
N CYS A 243 -7.00 22.02 2.10
CA CYS A 243 -6.13 20.94 2.57
C CYS A 243 -6.89 19.60 2.58
N PHE A 244 -8.15 19.59 3.01
CA PHE A 244 -8.98 18.39 3.00
C PHE A 244 -9.35 17.92 1.60
N GLU A 245 -9.63 18.83 0.64
CA GLU A 245 -9.83 18.48 -0.77
C GLU A 245 -8.63 17.72 -1.33
N TRP A 246 -7.42 18.11 -0.95
CA TRP A 246 -6.21 17.39 -1.33
C TRP A 246 -6.03 16.07 -0.58
N ILE A 247 -6.20 16.05 0.76
CA ILE A 247 -6.02 14.86 1.60
C ILE A 247 -7.02 13.75 1.21
N ASP A 248 -8.26 14.10 0.93
CA ASP A 248 -9.35 13.16 0.63
C ASP A 248 -9.09 12.31 -0.62
N SER A 249 -8.28 12.81 -1.55
CA SER A 249 -7.96 12.11 -2.79
C SER A 249 -7.03 10.88 -2.60
N TRP A 250 -6.32 10.76 -1.47
CA TRP A 250 -5.29 9.74 -1.29
C TRP A 250 -5.19 9.16 0.12
N LEU A 251 -5.80 9.77 1.15
CA LEU A 251 -5.66 9.35 2.55
C LEU A 251 -6.95 8.73 3.08
N TYR A 252 -6.86 7.49 3.53
CA TYR A 252 -7.93 6.76 4.21
C TYR A 252 -7.58 6.60 5.67
N VAL A 253 -8.49 6.96 6.58
CA VAL A 253 -8.29 6.86 8.03
C VAL A 253 -9.29 5.88 8.61
N LEU A 254 -8.80 4.86 9.30
CA LEU A 254 -9.69 3.91 9.98
C LEU A 254 -10.25 4.54 11.24
N ASP A 255 -11.56 4.77 11.28
CA ASP A 255 -12.26 5.22 12.49
C ASP A 255 -12.57 4.03 13.39
N ILE A 256 -11.57 3.64 14.16
CA ILE A 256 -11.68 2.56 15.16
C ILE A 256 -11.55 3.17 16.54
N SER A 257 -12.67 3.24 17.23
CA SER A 257 -12.72 3.69 18.63
C SER A 257 -12.37 2.52 19.54
N ASN A 258 -11.24 2.56 20.24
CA ASN A 258 -10.76 1.56 21.19
C ASN A 258 -9.80 0.49 20.62
N THR A 259 -9.48 -0.50 21.48
CA THR A 259 -8.64 -1.65 21.12
C THR A 259 -9.30 -2.49 20.03
N VAL A 260 -8.55 -2.75 18.96
CA VAL A 260 -9.01 -3.51 17.80
C VAL A 260 -8.33 -4.88 17.74
N TYR A 261 -9.04 -5.90 17.27
CA TYR A 261 -8.41 -7.19 16.98
C TYR A 261 -7.53 -7.10 15.73
N GLY A 262 -6.36 -7.74 15.76
CA GLY A 262 -5.44 -7.78 14.62
C GLY A 262 -6.12 -8.26 13.32
N SER A 263 -6.97 -9.30 13.42
CA SER A 263 -7.75 -9.80 12.28
C SER A 263 -8.66 -8.74 11.63
N LYS A 264 -9.24 -7.84 12.45
CA LYS A 264 -10.07 -6.76 11.91
C LYS A 264 -9.25 -5.68 11.21
N VAL A 265 -8.03 -5.42 11.67
CA VAL A 265 -7.11 -4.51 10.97
C VAL A 265 -6.78 -5.06 9.58
N PHE A 266 -6.45 -6.35 9.48
CA PHE A 266 -6.18 -6.99 8.19
C PHE A 266 -7.38 -6.98 7.25
N GLU A 267 -8.59 -7.28 7.75
CA GLU A 267 -9.83 -7.19 6.95
C GLU A 267 -10.01 -5.80 6.32
N LEU A 268 -9.85 -4.74 7.12
CA LEU A 268 -9.99 -3.36 6.65
C LEU A 268 -8.84 -2.94 5.71
N PHE A 269 -7.62 -3.38 5.98
CA PHE A 269 -6.48 -3.13 5.10
C PHE A 269 -6.65 -3.84 3.76
N GLU A 270 -7.08 -5.09 3.76
CA GLU A 270 -7.38 -5.84 2.53
C GLU A 270 -8.48 -5.15 1.72
N PHE A 271 -9.55 -4.70 2.39
CA PHE A 271 -10.61 -3.92 1.73
C PHE A 271 -10.05 -2.66 1.06
N THR A 272 -9.23 -1.87 1.76
CA THR A 272 -8.69 -0.62 1.20
C THR A 272 -7.63 -0.87 0.12
N ALA A 273 -6.83 -1.93 0.25
CA ALA A 273 -5.89 -2.35 -0.79
C ALA A 273 -6.62 -2.71 -2.09
N ARG A 274 -7.70 -3.47 -1.99
CA ARG A 274 -8.48 -3.94 -3.14
C ARG A 274 -9.33 -2.82 -3.75
N LYS A 275 -10.16 -2.15 -2.94
CA LYS A 275 -11.09 -1.13 -3.40
C LYS A 275 -10.36 0.12 -3.89
N TYR A 276 -9.47 0.67 -3.07
CA TYR A 276 -8.85 1.97 -3.34
C TYR A 276 -7.46 1.88 -3.95
N GLY A 277 -6.85 0.69 -3.97
CA GLY A 277 -5.48 0.53 -4.43
C GLY A 277 -4.46 1.17 -3.49
N THR A 278 -4.70 1.11 -2.18
CA THR A 278 -3.80 1.66 -1.15
C THR A 278 -2.45 0.95 -1.18
N GLU A 279 -1.38 1.72 -1.14
CA GLU A 279 0.00 1.22 -1.29
C GLU A 279 0.83 1.35 -0.02
N ILE A 280 0.45 2.24 0.91
CA ILE A 280 1.11 2.41 2.21
C ILE A 280 0.09 2.25 3.33
N PHE A 281 0.42 1.41 4.30
CA PHE A 281 -0.40 1.14 5.49
C PHE A 281 0.34 1.51 6.77
N VAL A 282 -0.36 2.13 7.70
CA VAL A 282 0.19 2.55 8.99
C VAL A 282 -0.64 2.00 10.14
N ILE A 283 0.02 1.44 11.15
CA ILE A 283 -0.57 1.06 12.43
C ILE A 283 0.14 1.86 13.53
N ASP A 284 -0.55 2.80 14.16
CA ASP A 284 -0.05 3.62 15.27
C ASP A 284 -1.01 3.54 16.46
N SER A 285 -0.76 2.66 17.45
CA SER A 285 0.39 1.78 17.65
C SER A 285 -0.03 0.32 17.91
N LEU A 286 0.95 -0.60 17.87
CA LEU A 286 0.80 -2.02 18.22
C LEU A 286 0.16 -2.24 19.59
N MET A 287 0.40 -1.35 20.56
CA MET A 287 -0.15 -1.46 21.93
C MET A 287 -1.69 -1.44 21.97
N LYS A 288 -2.34 -0.93 20.95
CA LYS A 288 -3.80 -0.86 20.83
C LYS A 288 -4.38 -2.02 20.01
N VAL A 289 -3.53 -2.88 19.49
CA VAL A 289 -3.96 -4.08 18.76
C VAL A 289 -4.09 -5.24 19.74
N ARG A 290 -5.30 -5.81 19.84
CA ARG A 290 -5.54 -7.03 20.61
C ARG A 290 -5.12 -8.23 19.78
N LEU A 291 -4.12 -8.93 20.25
CA LEU A 291 -3.61 -10.14 19.63
C LEU A 291 -4.25 -11.38 20.26
N LYS A 292 -4.41 -12.44 19.49
CA LYS A 292 -4.94 -13.72 19.97
C LYS A 292 -3.77 -14.57 20.49
N GLY A 293 -3.95 -15.21 21.65
CA GLY A 293 -2.99 -16.13 22.26
C GLY A 293 -2.76 -15.83 23.73
N ASN A 294 -2.20 -16.82 24.43
CA ASN A 294 -1.90 -16.71 25.86
C ASN A 294 -0.48 -16.19 26.13
N ASP A 295 0.40 -16.27 25.14
CA ASP A 295 1.76 -15.72 25.17
C ASP A 295 1.80 -14.42 24.34
N GLU A 296 2.04 -13.32 25.05
CA GLU A 296 2.07 -11.98 24.43
C GLU A 296 3.19 -11.84 23.41
N ASN A 297 4.36 -12.43 23.65
CA ASN A 297 5.51 -12.33 22.74
C ASN A 297 5.25 -13.13 21.46
N MET A 298 4.81 -14.37 21.61
CA MET A 298 4.45 -15.21 20.45
C MET A 298 3.35 -14.59 19.61
N SER A 299 2.36 -13.98 20.26
CA SER A 299 1.26 -13.29 19.54
C SER A 299 1.75 -12.08 18.76
N LYS A 300 2.73 -11.33 19.29
CA LYS A 300 3.36 -10.20 18.57
C LYS A 300 4.18 -10.68 17.38
N ILE A 301 4.97 -11.74 17.56
CA ILE A 301 5.75 -12.36 16.48
C ILE A 301 4.83 -12.78 15.34
N GLN A 302 3.75 -13.52 15.66
CA GLN A 302 2.78 -13.94 14.66
C GLN A 302 2.13 -12.77 13.93
N PHE A 303 1.78 -11.71 14.66
CA PHE A 303 1.18 -10.52 14.03
C PHE A 303 2.13 -9.83 13.03
N ILE A 304 3.43 -9.81 13.32
CA ILE A 304 4.42 -9.23 12.40
C ILE A 304 4.65 -10.15 11.19
N ASP A 305 4.62 -11.46 11.39
CA ASP A 305 4.66 -12.42 10.29
C ASP A 305 3.45 -12.26 9.36
N ASP A 306 2.25 -12.12 9.95
CA ASP A 306 1.03 -11.82 9.22
C ASP A 306 1.12 -10.49 8.44
N LEU A 307 1.72 -9.43 9.04
CA LEU A 307 1.98 -8.16 8.35
C LEU A 307 2.97 -8.32 7.19
N THR A 308 4.02 -9.09 7.38
CA THR A 308 5.01 -9.38 6.32
C THR A 308 4.37 -10.16 5.18
N THR A 309 3.53 -11.13 5.50
CA THR A 309 2.76 -11.90 4.52
C THR A 309 1.79 -10.99 3.77
N PHE A 310 1.09 -10.11 4.46
CA PHE A 310 0.20 -9.12 3.86
C PHE A 310 0.96 -8.16 2.93
N ALA A 311 2.10 -7.61 3.39
CA ALA A 311 2.92 -6.70 2.60
C ALA A 311 3.36 -7.34 1.27
N LYS A 312 3.79 -8.60 1.30
CA LYS A 312 4.19 -9.36 0.11
C LYS A 312 3.01 -9.69 -0.80
N LYS A 313 1.89 -10.17 -0.22
CA LYS A 313 0.68 -10.55 -0.95
C LYS A 313 0.10 -9.39 -1.77
N PHE A 314 0.05 -8.19 -1.17
CA PHE A 314 -0.52 -7.01 -1.81
C PHE A 314 0.51 -6.09 -2.45
N ASN A 315 1.80 -6.42 -2.32
CA ASN A 315 2.92 -5.61 -2.80
C ASN A 315 2.83 -4.16 -2.29
N VAL A 316 2.72 -4.00 -0.97
CA VAL A 316 2.49 -2.72 -0.28
C VAL A 316 3.56 -2.47 0.78
N VAL A 317 3.67 -1.22 1.23
CA VAL A 317 4.52 -0.79 2.33
C VAL A 317 3.72 -0.81 3.64
N ILE A 318 4.31 -1.34 4.72
CA ILE A 318 3.70 -1.28 6.05
C ILE A 318 4.60 -0.53 7.01
N HIS A 319 4.01 0.41 7.75
CA HIS A 319 4.64 1.07 8.90
C HIS A 319 3.91 0.66 10.18
N LEU A 320 4.66 0.11 11.13
CA LEU A 320 4.17 -0.28 12.44
C LEU A 320 4.89 0.53 13.53
N VAL A 321 4.13 1.26 14.33
CA VAL A 321 4.66 1.93 15.52
C VAL A 321 4.62 0.96 16.70
N ALA A 322 5.79 0.71 17.29
CA ALA A 322 5.95 -0.12 18.47
C ALA A 322 6.71 0.65 19.55
N HIS A 323 6.19 0.70 20.77
CA HIS A 323 6.87 1.36 21.88
C HIS A 323 7.96 0.45 22.44
N SER A 324 9.13 1.05 22.76
CA SER A 324 10.16 0.38 23.57
C SER A 324 9.68 0.26 25.03
N ARG A 325 10.11 -0.80 25.74
CA ARG A 325 9.98 -0.82 27.21
C ARG A 325 10.80 0.32 27.81
N LYS A 326 10.31 0.91 28.91
CA LYS A 326 11.05 1.93 29.67
C LYS A 326 12.44 1.40 30.00
N GLN A 327 13.47 2.14 29.62
CA GLN A 327 14.82 1.95 30.17
C GLN A 327 14.91 2.59 31.53
N GLU A 328 15.75 2.08 32.41
CA GLU A 328 15.99 2.65 33.75
C GLU A 328 16.64 4.03 33.69
N ASP A 329 17.25 4.39 32.55
CA ASP A 329 17.85 5.72 32.31
C ASP A 329 17.36 6.30 30.98
N ASP A 330 16.36 7.17 31.07
CA ASP A 330 15.68 7.80 29.92
C ASP A 330 16.57 8.80 29.16
N ARG A 331 17.74 9.18 29.72
CA ARG A 331 18.64 10.19 29.15
C ARG A 331 19.77 9.62 28.31
N SER A 332 20.08 8.35 28.45
CA SER A 332 21.19 7.76 27.68
C SER A 332 20.81 7.62 26.19
N LYS A 333 21.74 8.02 25.30
CA LYS A 333 21.63 7.74 23.86
C LYS A 333 21.37 6.24 23.68
N PRO A 334 20.38 5.84 22.86
CA PRO A 334 20.04 4.42 22.72
C PRO A 334 21.22 3.63 22.18
N ASP A 335 21.80 2.80 23.02
CA ASP A 335 22.80 1.80 22.67
C ASP A 335 22.12 0.53 22.12
N LYS A 336 22.89 -0.45 21.65
CA LYS A 336 22.40 -1.76 21.16
C LYS A 336 21.42 -2.46 22.11
N SER A 337 21.41 -2.06 23.40
CA SER A 337 20.51 -2.59 24.44
C SER A 337 19.14 -1.93 24.51
N ALA A 338 18.93 -0.75 23.91
CA ALA A 338 17.64 -0.03 23.91
C ALA A 338 16.51 -0.81 23.20
N VAL A 339 16.87 -1.79 22.37
CA VAL A 339 15.97 -2.67 21.63
C VAL A 339 15.66 -3.96 22.39
N LYS A 340 16.27 -4.19 23.58
CA LYS A 340 16.16 -5.46 24.34
C LYS A 340 14.74 -5.95 24.71
N GLY A 341 13.72 -5.11 24.60
CA GLY A 341 12.33 -5.51 24.84
C GLY A 341 11.51 -5.83 23.58
N ALA A 342 12.13 -5.70 22.40
CA ALA A 342 11.48 -5.90 21.10
C ALA A 342 12.40 -6.64 20.10
N VAL A 343 13.41 -7.38 20.59
CA VAL A 343 14.41 -8.07 19.75
C VAL A 343 13.71 -8.98 18.76
N GLU A 344 12.77 -9.78 19.23
CA GLU A 344 12.01 -10.72 18.40
C GLU A 344 11.18 -10.00 17.33
N ILE A 345 10.57 -8.87 17.69
CA ILE A 345 9.79 -8.02 16.78
C ILE A 345 10.69 -7.41 15.70
N THR A 346 11.87 -6.93 16.11
CA THR A 346 12.82 -6.27 15.19
C THR A 346 13.52 -7.25 14.26
N ASP A 347 13.66 -8.50 14.68
CA ASP A 347 14.32 -9.52 13.87
C ASP A 347 13.46 -9.93 12.66
N MET A 348 12.13 -9.84 12.75
CA MET A 348 11.23 -10.16 11.66
C MET A 348 11.02 -9.02 10.66
N ALA A 349 11.15 -7.77 11.10
CA ALA A 349 10.97 -6.60 10.24
C ALA A 349 12.07 -6.48 9.18
N ASP A 350 11.75 -5.79 8.10
CA ASP A 350 12.71 -5.45 7.05
C ASP A 350 13.55 -4.24 7.45
N ASN A 351 12.90 -3.19 7.96
CA ASN A 351 13.57 -2.01 8.47
C ASN A 351 13.18 -1.71 9.92
N VAL A 352 14.13 -1.23 10.71
CA VAL A 352 13.92 -0.80 12.10
C VAL A 352 14.47 0.60 12.29
N LEU A 353 13.56 1.52 12.62
CA LEU A 353 13.81 2.92 12.86
C LEU A 353 13.55 3.24 14.35
N ILE A 354 14.49 3.89 14.99
CA ILE A 354 14.35 4.30 16.40
C ILE A 354 14.38 5.81 16.48
N MET A 355 13.32 6.37 17.05
CA MET A 355 13.25 7.80 17.34
C MET A 355 13.67 8.08 18.76
N TRP A 356 14.69 8.89 18.93
CA TRP A 356 15.19 9.36 20.23
C TRP A 356 15.08 10.88 20.31
N ARG A 357 14.54 11.40 21.41
CA ARG A 357 14.43 12.83 21.67
C ARG A 357 15.68 13.30 22.41
N ASN A 358 16.30 14.38 21.95
CA ASN A 358 17.39 15.06 22.63
C ASN A 358 16.80 16.08 23.60
N GLU A 359 16.73 15.75 24.88
CA GLU A 359 16.18 16.66 25.90
C GLU A 359 17.11 17.83 26.19
N ASP A 360 18.39 17.67 25.91
CA ASP A 360 19.44 18.69 26.14
C ASP A 360 19.69 19.55 24.88
N GLY A 361 19.11 19.25 23.73
CA GLY A 361 19.44 19.89 22.45
C GLY A 361 19.21 21.40 22.36
N GLY A 362 18.43 21.97 23.28
CA GLY A 362 18.16 23.40 23.39
C GLY A 362 19.10 24.17 24.31
N ARG A 363 20.14 23.54 24.83
CA ARG A 363 21.11 24.20 25.75
C ARG A 363 22.09 25.05 24.95
N ASP A 364 22.34 26.27 25.46
CA ASP A 364 23.25 27.27 24.82
C ASP A 364 24.72 26.88 24.86
N ASP A 365 25.10 25.96 25.77
CA ASP A 365 26.49 25.52 26.01
C ASP A 365 26.89 24.32 25.10
N LEU A 366 26.02 23.84 24.25
CA LEU A 366 26.31 22.75 23.30
C LEU A 366 27.04 23.25 22.04
N GLU A 367 27.91 22.41 21.50
CA GLU A 367 28.51 22.65 20.19
C GLU A 367 27.42 22.54 19.10
N ASP A 368 27.61 23.20 17.95
CA ASP A 368 26.59 23.24 16.87
C ASP A 368 26.19 21.85 16.36
N ASP A 369 27.08 20.89 16.45
CA ASP A 369 26.82 19.51 16.06
C ASP A 369 26.01 18.69 17.09
N GLU A 370 25.81 19.21 18.29
CA GLU A 370 24.98 18.64 19.36
C GLU A 370 23.61 19.31 19.49
N ARG A 371 23.40 20.45 18.80
CA ARG A 371 22.12 21.20 18.80
C ARG A 371 21.13 20.63 17.83
N TYR A 372 20.50 19.54 18.20
CA TYR A 372 19.37 18.93 17.46
C TYR A 372 18.30 18.45 18.43
N ASP A 373 17.03 18.44 17.99
CA ASP A 373 15.89 18.11 18.87
C ASP A 373 15.64 16.60 18.96
N ALA A 374 15.98 15.86 17.92
CA ALA A 374 15.76 14.43 17.89
C ALA A 374 16.78 13.72 16.97
N LEU A 375 16.92 12.42 17.18
CA LEU A 375 17.76 11.55 16.37
C LEU A 375 16.89 10.40 15.82
N LEU A 376 16.89 10.27 14.51
CA LEU A 376 16.33 9.09 13.84
C LEU A 376 17.46 8.11 13.56
N ILE A 377 17.39 6.94 14.17
CA ILE A 377 18.43 5.91 14.09
C ILE A 377 17.90 4.75 13.27
N ILE A 378 18.51 4.46 12.14
CA ILE A 378 18.26 3.29 11.33
C ILE A 378 19.10 2.15 11.87
N LYS A 379 18.46 1.18 12.55
CA LYS A 379 19.12 0.04 13.21
C LYS A 379 19.21 -1.18 12.35
N LYS A 380 18.27 -1.32 11.42
CA LYS A 380 18.17 -2.45 10.50
C LYS A 380 17.67 -1.97 9.15
N ASN A 381 18.32 -2.44 8.12
CA ASN A 381 17.87 -2.44 6.75
C ASN A 381 18.27 -3.81 6.18
N ARG A 382 17.28 -4.68 6.00
CA ARG A 382 17.53 -6.11 5.66
C ARG A 382 18.17 -6.25 4.29
N GLU A 383 17.73 -5.46 3.33
CA GLU A 383 18.16 -5.61 1.93
C GLU A 383 19.58 -5.11 1.69
N PHE A 384 19.90 -3.89 2.18
CA PHE A 384 21.18 -3.26 1.86
C PHE A 384 22.17 -3.30 3.02
N GLY A 385 21.71 -3.65 4.23
CA GLY A 385 22.55 -3.62 5.43
C GLY A 385 22.95 -2.21 5.88
N ASN A 386 22.46 -1.16 5.20
CA ASN A 386 22.80 0.22 5.54
C ASN A 386 22.15 0.63 6.85
N ILE A 387 22.96 1.17 7.74
CA ILE A 387 22.52 1.73 9.04
C ILE A 387 23.01 3.17 9.12
N GLY A 388 22.32 3.99 9.91
CA GLY A 388 22.70 5.40 10.03
C GLY A 388 21.99 6.11 11.16
N LYS A 389 22.32 7.38 11.32
CA LYS A 389 21.72 8.30 12.29
C LYS A 389 21.48 9.62 11.61
N ILE A 390 20.26 10.15 11.70
CA ILE A 390 19.83 11.40 11.09
C ILE A 390 19.46 12.37 12.20
N ARG A 391 20.08 13.55 12.22
CA ARG A 391 19.75 14.63 13.15
C ARG A 391 18.53 15.37 12.67
N LEU A 392 17.58 15.60 13.56
CA LEU A 392 16.30 16.21 13.25
C LEU A 392 16.08 17.46 14.10
N TYR A 393 15.57 18.50 13.45
CA TYR A 393 15.19 19.77 14.04
C TYR A 393 13.68 19.91 13.97
N PHE A 394 13.04 20.22 15.09
CA PHE A 394 11.59 20.28 15.21
C PHE A 394 11.09 21.71 15.23
N ASP A 395 10.18 22.04 14.32
CA ASP A 395 9.44 23.30 14.35
C ASP A 395 8.08 23.10 15.05
N PRO A 396 7.86 23.70 16.23
CA PRO A 396 6.61 23.57 16.95
C PRO A 396 5.40 24.20 16.25
N LYS A 397 5.62 25.20 15.36
CA LYS A 397 4.53 25.90 14.65
C LYS A 397 3.93 25.03 13.55
N SER A 398 4.80 24.40 12.78
CA SER A 398 4.39 23.52 11.68
C SER A 398 4.28 22.06 12.10
N ARG A 399 4.72 21.66 13.28
CA ARG A 399 4.92 20.28 13.72
C ARG A 399 5.81 19.46 12.79
N ARG A 400 6.69 20.09 12.04
CA ARG A 400 7.58 19.41 11.11
C ARG A 400 8.94 19.15 11.70
N PHE A 401 9.52 18.03 11.30
CA PHE A 401 10.94 17.79 11.42
C PHE A 401 11.66 18.17 10.13
N SER A 402 12.87 18.67 10.22
CA SER A 402 13.77 18.90 9.09
C SER A 402 15.14 18.29 9.37
N CYS A 403 15.86 17.90 8.31
CA CYS A 403 17.27 17.57 8.37
C CYS A 403 18.11 18.86 8.27
N TYR A 404 19.40 18.76 8.63
CA TYR A 404 20.33 19.89 8.49
C TYR A 404 20.38 20.36 7.02
N GLY A 405 20.18 21.66 6.80
CA GLY A 405 20.18 22.25 5.46
C GLY A 405 18.91 22.07 4.62
N GLN A 406 17.88 21.41 5.13
CA GLN A 406 16.59 21.27 4.43
C GLN A 406 15.66 22.44 4.75
N SER A 407 15.38 23.29 3.76
CA SER A 407 14.58 24.51 3.97
C SER A 407 13.07 24.34 3.75
N ASN A 408 12.63 23.38 2.95
CA ASN A 408 11.20 23.17 2.65
C ASN A 408 10.88 21.69 2.46
N PHE A 409 9.93 21.18 3.20
CA PHE A 409 9.46 19.79 3.13
C PHE A 409 8.40 19.57 2.05
N PHE A 410 7.53 20.56 1.84
CA PHE A 410 6.59 20.62 0.70
C PHE A 410 6.94 21.87 -0.12
N LYS A 411 7.03 21.69 -1.44
CA LYS A 411 7.15 22.81 -2.39
C LYS A 411 5.77 23.40 -2.70
#